data_8fe85bc3809c06fb4a93088e55075afb
#
_entry.id   8fe85bc3809c06fb4a93088e55075afb
#
_cell.length_a   1.000
_cell.length_b   1.000
_cell.length_c   1.000
_cell.angle_alpha   90.00
_cell.angle_beta   90.00
_cell.angle_gamma   90.00
#
_symmetry.space_group_name_H-M   'P 1'
#
loop_
_entity.id
_entity.type
_entity.pdbx_description
1 polymer ?
#
loop_
_entity_poly.entity_id
_entity_poly.type
_entity_poly.pdbx_seq_one_letter_code
_entity_poly.pdbx_strand_id
1 'polypeptide(L)'
;MLVSPHAGRTGEKFLASGCMGKGSSMVARVSTVAFQGIEAVPVDVQVMIAPGKAGMQIVGLGDKAVAESRERVQAALHASGLSMPPKKVTVNLAPADLPKEGSHYDLAIALGLMAALGAIPGDALAPYVVVGELSLDMSAPVAGCLPAAIGANALGKGLICPHGCGPEAAWAGETIDILAPRSLIAMANHFRGTQVLSRPQPALQVPNATLPDLAEIKGQET
;
A
#
# COMPACT_ATOMS: atom_id res chain seq x y z
N MET A 1 57.45 39.71 19.58
CA MET A 1 57.95 38.60 20.37
C MET A 1 56.90 37.55 20.25
N LEU A 2 57.01 36.61 19.26
CA LEU A 2 57.48 35.23 19.46
C LEU A 2 56.58 34.51 20.45
N VAL A 3 55.83 33.44 20.19
CA VAL A 3 56.16 32.19 19.51
C VAL A 3 54.87 31.41 19.29
N SER A 4 54.55 30.90 18.09
CA SER A 4 53.89 29.60 17.90
C SER A 4 54.89 28.49 18.24
N PRO A 5 54.48 27.24 18.53
CA PRO A 5 53.96 26.33 17.51
C PRO A 5 53.15 25.07 18.02
N HIS A 6 52.69 24.32 17.03
CA HIS A 6 52.53 22.85 16.92
C HIS A 6 51.25 22.24 17.44
N ALA A 7 50.38 21.79 16.56
CA ALA A 7 50.34 20.51 15.81
C ALA A 7 50.09 19.28 16.70
N GLY A 8 48.94 18.68 16.56
CA GLY A 8 48.54 17.40 17.12
C GLY A 8 47.38 16.83 16.31
N ARG A 9 47.68 16.18 15.17
CA ARG A 9 46.80 15.26 14.46
C ARG A 9 46.49 14.08 15.37
N THR A 10 45.25 13.77 15.58
CA THR A 10 44.85 12.37 15.75
C THR A 10 43.49 12.18 15.08
N GLY A 11 43.54 11.53 13.93
CA GLY A 11 42.34 11.06 13.23
C GLY A 11 41.75 9.93 14.03
N GLU A 12 40.62 10.15 14.63
CA GLU A 12 39.74 9.06 15.05
C GLU A 12 38.93 8.60 13.86
N LYS A 13 39.37 7.45 13.33
CA LYS A 13 38.56 6.61 12.45
C LYS A 13 37.32 6.16 13.24
N PHE A 14 36.18 6.76 12.94
CA PHE A 14 34.89 6.15 13.29
C PHE A 14 34.79 4.86 12.51
N LEU A 15 35.23 3.78 13.13
CA LEU A 15 34.87 2.43 12.77
C LEU A 15 33.36 2.31 13.06
N ALA A 16 32.56 2.43 11.99
CA ALA A 16 31.19 1.98 12.01
C ALA A 16 31.20 0.47 12.31
N SER A 17 31.14 0.13 13.59
CA SER A 17 30.88 -1.22 14.06
C SER A 17 29.48 -1.59 13.60
N GLY A 18 29.41 -2.31 12.47
CA GLY A 18 28.21 -2.96 12.01
C GLY A 18 27.73 -3.94 13.06
N CYS A 19 26.72 -3.54 13.81
CA CYS A 19 25.92 -4.48 14.59
C CYS A 19 25.12 -5.32 13.59
N MET A 20 25.70 -6.42 13.14
CA MET A 20 24.98 -7.52 12.52
C MET A 20 24.10 -8.15 13.61
N GLY A 21 22.95 -7.53 13.87
CA GLY A 21 21.91 -8.10 14.70
C GLY A 21 21.39 -9.38 14.06
N LYS A 22 21.50 -10.47 14.80
CA LYS A 22 20.92 -11.80 14.53
C LYS A 22 19.49 -11.64 14.01
N GLY A 23 19.18 -12.33 12.92
CA GLY A 23 17.93 -12.37 12.17
C GLY A 23 16.62 -12.25 12.96
N SER A 24 16.24 -11.05 13.27
CA SER A 24 14.87 -10.71 13.62
C SER A 24 14.07 -10.73 12.33
N SER A 25 13.15 -11.67 12.19
CA SER A 25 12.19 -11.65 11.09
C SER A 25 11.35 -10.37 11.25
N MET A 26 11.61 -9.38 10.42
CA MET A 26 10.87 -8.12 10.47
C MET A 26 9.49 -8.36 9.86
N VAL A 27 8.44 -8.18 10.66
CA VAL A 27 7.06 -8.23 10.19
C VAL A 27 6.65 -6.81 9.82
N ALA A 28 6.44 -6.56 8.52
CA ALA A 28 5.83 -5.31 8.06
C ALA A 28 4.31 -5.40 8.25
N ARG A 29 3.70 -4.30 8.71
CA ARG A 29 2.25 -4.20 8.91
C ARG A 29 1.68 -3.07 8.07
N VAL A 30 0.55 -3.34 7.43
CA VAL A 30 -0.19 -2.37 6.62
C VAL A 30 -1.67 -2.49 6.95
N SER A 31 -2.30 -1.39 7.28
CA SER A 31 -3.75 -1.37 7.47
C SER A 31 -4.47 -1.30 6.13
N THR A 32 -5.49 -2.12 5.97
CA THR A 32 -6.44 -2.08 4.86
C THR A 32 -7.86 -2.27 5.41
N VAL A 33 -8.85 -2.46 4.56
CA VAL A 33 -10.23 -2.71 4.96
C VAL A 33 -10.84 -3.87 4.20
N ALA A 34 -11.81 -4.53 4.83
CA ALA A 34 -12.80 -5.37 4.16
C ALA A 34 -14.12 -4.60 4.10
N PHE A 35 -14.89 -4.79 3.03
CA PHE A 35 -16.18 -4.14 2.90
C PHE A 35 -17.32 -5.06 3.35
N GLN A 36 -18.16 -4.57 4.27
CA GLN A 36 -19.43 -5.19 4.63
C GLN A 36 -20.55 -4.22 4.26
N GLY A 37 -21.11 -4.38 3.07
CA GLY A 37 -21.95 -3.36 2.46
C GLY A 37 -21.15 -2.07 2.20
N ILE A 38 -21.53 -0.97 2.86
CA ILE A 38 -20.85 0.32 2.79
C ILE A 38 -19.83 0.52 3.92
N GLU A 39 -19.77 -0.39 4.90
CA GLU A 39 -18.85 -0.27 6.03
C GLU A 39 -17.46 -0.78 5.66
N ALA A 40 -16.46 0.00 6.00
CA ALA A 40 -15.06 -0.34 5.84
C ALA A 40 -14.51 -0.91 7.16
N VAL A 41 -14.44 -2.23 7.28
CA VAL A 41 -13.98 -2.94 8.48
C VAL A 41 -12.45 -3.08 8.44
N PRO A 42 -11.72 -2.66 9.47
CA PRO A 42 -10.26 -2.72 9.47
C PRO A 42 -9.70 -4.14 9.32
N VAL A 43 -8.70 -4.27 8.46
CA VAL A 43 -7.93 -5.51 8.23
C VAL A 43 -6.44 -5.17 8.29
N ASP A 44 -5.66 -6.01 8.98
CA ASP A 44 -4.21 -5.93 9.04
C ASP A 44 -3.57 -6.88 8.02
N VAL A 45 -2.76 -6.34 7.14
CA VAL A 45 -1.87 -7.10 6.26
C VAL A 45 -0.51 -7.20 6.94
N GLN A 46 -0.09 -8.40 7.27
CA GLN A 46 1.18 -8.68 7.94
C GLN A 46 2.08 -9.45 6.97
N VAL A 47 3.22 -8.88 6.62
CA VAL A 47 4.16 -9.47 5.67
C VAL A 47 5.44 -9.87 6.40
N MET A 48 5.80 -11.15 6.30
CA MET A 48 7.01 -11.71 6.89
C MET A 48 7.87 -12.37 5.81
N ILE A 49 9.16 -12.07 5.82
CA ILE A 49 10.17 -12.73 5.00
C ILE A 49 11.05 -13.56 5.91
N ALA A 50 11.08 -14.88 5.67
CA ALA A 50 11.83 -15.83 6.49
C ALA A 50 12.68 -16.77 5.62
N PRO A 51 13.74 -17.40 6.17
CA PRO A 51 14.45 -18.47 5.50
C PRO A 51 13.48 -19.61 5.12
N GLY A 52 13.67 -20.20 3.94
CA GLY A 52 12.85 -21.31 3.48
C GLY A 52 12.76 -21.37 1.97
N LYS A 53 11.94 -22.30 1.46
CA LYS A 53 11.69 -22.44 0.02
C LYS A 53 11.10 -21.14 -0.52
N ALA A 54 11.73 -20.61 -1.57
CA ALA A 54 11.26 -19.40 -2.24
C ALA A 54 9.78 -19.53 -2.67
N GLY A 55 9.01 -18.51 -2.38
CA GLY A 55 7.59 -18.46 -2.75
C GLY A 55 6.79 -17.57 -1.81
N MET A 56 5.60 -17.17 -2.26
CA MET A 56 4.67 -16.32 -1.52
C MET A 56 3.40 -17.11 -1.19
N GLN A 57 2.99 -17.04 0.06
CA GLN A 57 1.77 -17.65 0.58
C GLN A 57 0.92 -16.56 1.23
N ILE A 58 -0.37 -16.52 0.88
CA ILE A 58 -1.36 -15.63 1.49
C ILE A 58 -2.29 -16.49 2.35
N VAL A 59 -2.56 -16.06 3.57
CA VAL A 59 -3.46 -16.71 4.54
C VAL A 59 -4.42 -15.69 5.16
N GLY A 60 -5.55 -16.11 5.68
CA GLY A 60 -6.51 -15.24 6.36
C GLY A 60 -7.88 -15.15 5.67
N LEU A 61 -8.44 -16.30 5.24
CA LEU A 61 -9.80 -16.43 4.70
C LEU A 61 -10.09 -15.50 3.50
N GLY A 62 -9.17 -15.45 2.56
CA GLY A 62 -9.36 -14.72 1.29
C GLY A 62 -10.12 -15.56 0.28
N ASP A 63 -10.87 -14.90 -0.59
CA ASP A 63 -11.53 -15.49 -1.76
C ASP A 63 -10.53 -15.83 -2.88
N LYS A 64 -11.05 -16.22 -4.05
CA LYS A 64 -10.23 -16.51 -5.23
C LYS A 64 -9.43 -15.27 -5.69
N ALA A 65 -10.05 -14.08 -5.65
CA ALA A 65 -9.39 -12.85 -6.08
C ALA A 65 -8.19 -12.50 -5.18
N VAL A 66 -8.33 -12.71 -3.86
CA VAL A 66 -7.22 -12.58 -2.90
C VAL A 66 -6.14 -13.64 -3.15
N ALA A 67 -6.51 -14.87 -3.50
CA ALA A 67 -5.51 -15.90 -3.84
C ALA A 67 -4.72 -15.53 -5.10
N GLU A 68 -5.34 -14.88 -6.08
CA GLU A 68 -4.72 -14.39 -7.32
C GLU A 68 -3.85 -13.15 -7.11
N SER A 69 -4.03 -12.41 -6.00
CA SER A 69 -3.19 -11.26 -5.62
C SER A 69 -1.70 -11.58 -5.66
N ARG A 70 -1.33 -12.83 -5.36
CA ARG A 70 0.06 -13.26 -5.41
C ARG A 70 0.70 -13.00 -6.77
N GLU A 71 0.01 -13.37 -7.84
CA GLU A 71 0.52 -13.23 -9.21
C GLU A 71 0.57 -11.76 -9.63
N ARG A 72 -0.49 -10.99 -9.30
CA ARG A 72 -0.55 -9.55 -9.63
C ARG A 72 0.52 -8.75 -8.89
N VAL A 73 0.71 -9.02 -7.59
CA VAL A 73 1.75 -8.38 -6.77
C VAL A 73 3.15 -8.71 -7.30
N GLN A 74 3.43 -9.96 -7.63
CA GLN A 74 4.73 -10.36 -8.19
C GLN A 74 5.00 -9.67 -9.52
N ALA A 75 4.01 -9.64 -10.41
CA ALA A 75 4.13 -8.96 -11.71
C ALA A 75 4.36 -7.45 -11.56
N ALA A 76 3.60 -6.77 -10.70
CA ALA A 76 3.72 -5.34 -10.47
C ALA A 76 5.07 -4.97 -9.82
N LEU A 77 5.57 -5.75 -8.87
CA LEU A 77 6.90 -5.54 -8.28
C LEU A 77 8.00 -5.71 -9.34
N HIS A 78 7.93 -6.76 -10.14
CA HIS A 78 8.88 -6.98 -11.23
C HIS A 78 8.87 -5.84 -12.25
N ALA A 79 7.69 -5.37 -12.66
CA ALA A 79 7.54 -4.22 -13.55
C ALA A 79 8.10 -2.92 -12.95
N SER A 80 8.12 -2.82 -11.61
CA SER A 80 8.72 -1.72 -10.86
C SER A 80 10.23 -1.87 -10.60
N GLY A 81 10.88 -2.87 -11.21
CA GLY A 81 12.31 -3.14 -11.00
C GLY A 81 12.65 -3.76 -9.63
N LEU A 82 11.65 -4.22 -8.89
CA LEU A 82 11.84 -4.93 -7.62
C LEU A 82 11.70 -6.44 -7.86
N SER A 83 12.66 -7.20 -7.33
CA SER A 83 12.63 -8.66 -7.42
C SER A 83 12.08 -9.27 -6.14
N MET A 84 11.29 -10.33 -6.30
CA MET A 84 10.89 -11.16 -5.15
C MET A 84 12.14 -11.76 -4.48
N PRO A 85 12.20 -11.75 -3.14
CA PRO A 85 13.32 -12.35 -2.43
C PRO A 85 13.33 -13.87 -2.64
N PRO A 86 14.52 -14.51 -2.77
CA PRO A 86 14.64 -15.97 -2.85
C PRO A 86 14.46 -16.61 -1.46
N LYS A 87 13.37 -16.27 -0.79
CA LYS A 87 13.00 -16.67 0.57
C LYS A 87 11.51 -16.97 0.63
N LYS A 88 11.07 -17.57 1.74
CA LYS A 88 9.65 -17.74 2.02
C LYS A 88 9.03 -16.40 2.41
N VAL A 89 8.02 -15.95 1.68
CA VAL A 89 7.17 -14.80 2.01
C VAL A 89 5.84 -15.32 2.52
N THR A 90 5.43 -14.86 3.70
CA THR A 90 4.10 -15.14 4.24
C THR A 90 3.37 -13.83 4.42
N VAL A 91 2.18 -13.75 3.84
CA VAL A 91 1.24 -12.64 4.00
C VAL A 91 0.05 -13.16 4.80
N ASN A 92 -0.22 -12.56 5.95
CA ASN A 92 -1.37 -12.87 6.78
C ASN A 92 -2.34 -11.70 6.77
N LEU A 93 -3.61 -11.98 6.48
CA LEU A 93 -4.71 -11.01 6.51
C LEU A 93 -5.51 -11.23 7.79
N ALA A 94 -5.36 -10.36 8.77
CA ALA A 94 -6.01 -10.47 10.08
C ALA A 94 -7.17 -9.49 10.21
N PRO A 95 -8.27 -9.84 10.90
CA PRO A 95 -8.54 -11.10 11.60
C PRO A 95 -8.91 -12.25 10.64
N ALA A 96 -8.70 -13.49 11.06
CA ALA A 96 -8.89 -14.66 10.20
C ALA A 96 -10.37 -15.07 10.02
N ASP A 97 -11.24 -14.64 10.90
CA ASP A 97 -12.69 -14.93 10.91
C ASP A 97 -13.51 -14.00 10.01
N LEU A 98 -12.93 -12.90 9.55
CA LEU A 98 -13.55 -11.97 8.61
C LEU A 98 -13.29 -12.41 7.17
N PRO A 99 -14.33 -12.66 6.33
CA PRO A 99 -14.15 -12.90 4.91
C PRO A 99 -13.49 -11.71 4.21
N LYS A 100 -12.53 -11.98 3.32
CA LYS A 100 -11.86 -10.97 2.49
C LYS A 100 -12.15 -11.27 1.04
N GLU A 101 -12.85 -10.36 0.40
CA GLU A 101 -13.31 -10.50 -0.98
C GLU A 101 -12.76 -9.37 -1.84
N GLY A 102 -12.44 -9.69 -3.09
CA GLY A 102 -11.98 -8.73 -4.08
C GLY A 102 -10.47 -8.52 -4.13
N SER A 103 -10.05 -7.69 -5.07
CA SER A 103 -8.65 -7.47 -5.44
C SER A 103 -8.00 -6.26 -4.76
N HIS A 104 -8.77 -5.48 -4.01
CA HIS A 104 -8.29 -4.22 -3.41
C HIS A 104 -7.22 -4.39 -2.31
N TYR A 105 -6.89 -5.63 -1.94
CA TYR A 105 -5.79 -5.96 -1.02
C TYR A 105 -4.42 -5.92 -1.68
N ASP A 106 -4.35 -5.97 -3.01
CA ASP A 106 -3.10 -6.09 -3.77
C ASP A 106 -2.09 -5.00 -3.41
N LEU A 107 -2.54 -3.74 -3.39
CA LEU A 107 -1.67 -2.60 -3.09
C LEU A 107 -1.13 -2.68 -1.65
N ALA A 108 -1.96 -3.05 -0.68
CA ALA A 108 -1.54 -3.20 0.71
C ALA A 108 -0.50 -4.31 0.86
N ILE A 109 -0.67 -5.43 0.15
CA ILE A 109 0.29 -6.55 0.13
C ILE A 109 1.60 -6.10 -0.51
N ALA A 110 1.56 -5.40 -1.65
CA ALA A 110 2.75 -4.93 -2.34
C ALA A 110 3.54 -3.92 -1.50
N LEU A 111 2.87 -2.93 -0.90
CA LEU A 111 3.52 -1.94 -0.04
C LEU A 111 4.09 -2.58 1.23
N GLY A 112 3.40 -3.55 1.82
CA GLY A 112 3.91 -4.34 2.94
C GLY A 112 5.18 -5.12 2.56
N LEU A 113 5.22 -5.68 1.34
CA LEU A 113 6.40 -6.35 0.83
C LEU A 113 7.56 -5.38 0.58
N MET A 114 7.27 -4.21 0.00
CA MET A 114 8.27 -3.16 -0.21
C MET A 114 8.86 -2.65 1.12
N ALA A 115 8.04 -2.55 2.17
CA ALA A 115 8.51 -2.21 3.52
C ALA A 115 9.39 -3.33 4.10
N ALA A 116 8.97 -4.59 3.98
CA ALA A 116 9.74 -5.74 4.43
C ALA A 116 11.07 -5.91 3.68
N LEU A 117 11.16 -5.44 2.44
CA LEU A 117 12.37 -5.40 1.61
C LEU A 117 13.23 -4.15 1.85
N GLY A 118 12.77 -3.19 2.65
CA GLY A 118 13.46 -1.91 2.87
C GLY A 118 13.39 -0.94 1.68
N ALA A 119 12.50 -1.19 0.72
CA ALA A 119 12.27 -0.28 -0.41
C ALA A 119 11.58 1.02 0.02
N ILE A 120 10.79 0.96 1.08
CA ILE A 120 10.19 2.11 1.80
C ILE A 120 10.47 1.97 3.30
N PRO A 121 10.47 3.07 4.08
CA PRO A 121 10.63 3.00 5.54
C PRO A 121 9.53 2.13 6.18
N GLY A 122 9.89 1.32 7.18
CA GLY A 122 8.99 0.31 7.75
C GLY A 122 7.78 0.89 8.50
N ASP A 123 7.90 2.11 8.99
CA ASP A 123 6.86 2.86 9.73
C ASP A 123 6.05 3.83 8.86
N ALA A 124 6.49 4.07 7.62
CA ALA A 124 5.88 5.05 6.72
C ALA A 124 4.41 4.75 6.39
N LEU A 125 4.00 3.48 6.45
CA LEU A 125 2.64 3.05 6.15
C LEU A 125 1.70 3.06 7.37
N ALA A 126 2.22 3.19 8.59
CA ALA A 126 1.43 3.14 9.82
C ALA A 126 0.30 4.19 9.89
N PRO A 127 0.50 5.43 9.38
CA PRO A 127 -0.53 6.46 9.37
C PRO A 127 -1.62 6.27 8.32
N TYR A 128 -1.56 5.23 7.49
CA TYR A 128 -2.46 5.09 6.35
C TYR A 128 -3.25 3.79 6.37
N VAL A 129 -4.45 3.85 5.81
CA VAL A 129 -5.19 2.71 5.28
C VAL A 129 -4.87 2.61 3.79
N VAL A 130 -4.67 1.39 3.28
CA VAL A 130 -4.25 1.16 1.90
C VAL A 130 -5.29 0.31 1.18
N VAL A 131 -5.83 0.79 0.07
CA VAL A 131 -6.72 0.04 -0.80
C VAL A 131 -6.29 0.20 -2.25
N GLY A 132 -6.33 -0.86 -3.04
CA GLY A 132 -6.02 -0.78 -4.46
C GLY A 132 -5.75 -2.13 -5.10
N GLU A 133 -6.20 -2.27 -6.33
CA GLU A 133 -5.85 -3.38 -7.20
C GLU A 133 -4.58 -3.04 -7.99
N LEU A 134 -3.72 -4.02 -8.18
CA LEU A 134 -2.53 -3.88 -9.00
C LEU A 134 -2.81 -4.41 -10.41
N SER A 135 -2.87 -3.48 -11.35
CA SER A 135 -2.55 -3.73 -12.75
C SER A 135 -1.05 -3.50 -12.96
N LEU A 136 -0.55 -3.74 -14.16
CA LEU A 136 0.87 -3.51 -14.47
C LEU A 136 1.30 -2.04 -14.25
N ASP A 137 0.37 -1.10 -14.23
CA ASP A 137 0.60 0.35 -14.12
C ASP A 137 -0.09 1.03 -12.92
N MET A 138 -0.72 0.27 -11.99
CA MET A 138 -1.50 0.80 -10.86
C MET A 138 -2.61 1.78 -11.25
N SER A 139 -3.12 1.73 -12.45
CA SER A 139 -4.15 2.65 -12.92
C SER A 139 -5.58 2.14 -12.71
N ALA A 140 -5.73 0.84 -12.40
CA ALA A 140 -7.05 0.24 -12.25
C ALA A 140 -7.82 0.88 -11.08
N PRO A 141 -8.98 1.50 -11.34
CA PRO A 141 -9.82 2.00 -10.27
C PRO A 141 -10.43 0.83 -9.49
N VAL A 142 -10.55 0.98 -8.19
CA VAL A 142 -11.26 0.03 -7.32
C VAL A 142 -12.49 0.66 -6.74
N ALA A 143 -13.56 -0.12 -6.60
CA ALA A 143 -14.77 0.33 -5.92
C ALA A 143 -14.52 0.49 -4.42
N GLY A 144 -15.21 1.43 -3.79
CA GLY A 144 -15.19 1.61 -2.34
C GLY A 144 -14.09 2.53 -1.81
N CYS A 145 -13.41 3.30 -2.66
CA CYS A 145 -12.38 4.24 -2.20
C CYS A 145 -12.94 5.34 -1.30
N LEU A 146 -14.14 5.86 -1.57
CA LEU A 146 -14.79 6.84 -0.69
C LEU A 146 -15.17 6.25 0.68
N PRO A 147 -15.87 5.09 0.79
CA PRO A 147 -16.09 4.43 2.08
C PRO A 147 -14.80 4.11 2.83
N ALA A 148 -13.76 3.65 2.13
CA ALA A 148 -12.45 3.40 2.74
C ALA A 148 -11.80 4.68 3.30
N ALA A 149 -11.91 5.81 2.57
CA ALA A 149 -11.43 7.12 3.03
C ALA A 149 -12.19 7.62 4.27
N ILE A 150 -13.52 7.47 4.29
CA ILE A 150 -14.34 7.81 5.45
C ILE A 150 -13.94 6.96 6.66
N GLY A 151 -13.79 5.63 6.46
CA GLY A 151 -13.35 4.71 7.51
C GLY A 151 -11.94 5.02 8.01
N ALA A 152 -10.99 5.34 7.12
CA ALA A 152 -9.64 5.76 7.48
C ALA A 152 -9.66 7.05 8.32
N ASN A 153 -10.42 8.05 7.91
CA ASN A 153 -10.57 9.30 8.63
C ASN A 153 -11.14 9.10 10.04
N ALA A 154 -12.13 8.22 10.19
CA ALA A 154 -12.67 7.86 11.50
C ALA A 154 -11.64 7.18 12.43
N LEU A 155 -10.63 6.53 11.87
CA LEU A 155 -9.50 5.93 12.59
C LEU A 155 -8.34 6.92 12.82
N GLY A 156 -8.48 8.17 12.41
CA GLY A 156 -7.40 9.17 12.45
C GLY A 156 -6.25 8.85 11.49
N LYS A 157 -6.53 8.12 10.40
CA LYS A 157 -5.56 7.72 9.39
C LYS A 157 -5.84 8.39 8.04
N GLY A 158 -4.79 8.51 7.22
CA GLY A 158 -4.90 8.83 5.82
C GLY A 158 -5.28 7.62 4.96
N LEU A 159 -5.44 7.85 3.67
CA LEU A 159 -5.70 6.81 2.68
C LEU A 159 -4.62 6.78 1.59
N ILE A 160 -4.18 5.59 1.22
CA ILE A 160 -3.43 5.34 -0.02
C ILE A 160 -4.33 4.57 -0.96
N CYS A 161 -4.56 5.12 -2.16
CA CYS A 161 -5.40 4.49 -3.18
C CYS A 161 -4.80 4.70 -4.58
N PRO A 162 -5.27 3.96 -5.61
CA PRO A 162 -4.84 4.18 -6.98
C PRO A 162 -5.13 5.61 -7.46
N HIS A 163 -4.30 6.11 -8.38
CA HIS A 163 -4.40 7.49 -8.87
C HIS A 163 -5.82 7.85 -9.37
N GLY A 164 -6.46 6.94 -10.11
CA GLY A 164 -7.81 7.14 -10.63
C GLY A 164 -8.90 7.27 -9.55
N CYS A 165 -8.65 6.75 -8.35
CA CYS A 165 -9.60 6.83 -7.22
C CYS A 165 -9.38 8.05 -6.33
N GLY A 166 -8.26 8.76 -6.48
CA GLY A 166 -7.93 9.91 -5.65
C GLY A 166 -9.03 10.98 -5.60
N PRO A 167 -9.57 11.41 -6.76
CA PRO A 167 -10.66 12.41 -6.80
C PRO A 167 -11.93 11.96 -6.08
N GLU A 168 -12.30 10.69 -6.14
CA GLU A 168 -13.42 10.10 -5.39
C GLU A 168 -13.13 10.09 -3.89
N ALA A 169 -11.97 9.59 -3.49
CA ALA A 169 -11.57 9.52 -2.09
C ALA A 169 -11.50 10.90 -1.43
N ALA A 170 -11.15 11.95 -2.18
CA ALA A 170 -11.02 13.31 -1.69
C ALA A 170 -12.34 13.93 -1.19
N TRP A 171 -13.49 13.35 -1.54
CA TRP A 171 -14.79 13.74 -1.01
C TRP A 171 -14.98 13.34 0.47
N ALA A 172 -14.13 12.49 1.03
CA ALA A 172 -14.20 12.11 2.45
C ALA A 172 -13.91 13.26 3.43
N GLY A 173 -13.38 14.39 2.96
CA GLY A 173 -13.11 15.57 3.76
C GLY A 173 -11.78 16.24 3.40
N GLU A 174 -11.60 17.49 3.82
CA GLU A 174 -10.38 18.25 3.53
C GLU A 174 -9.20 17.91 4.45
N THR A 175 -9.48 17.37 5.63
CA THR A 175 -8.46 17.09 6.67
C THR A 175 -7.77 15.75 6.52
N ILE A 176 -8.36 14.82 5.78
CA ILE A 176 -7.76 13.50 5.56
C ILE A 176 -6.59 13.60 4.57
N ASP A 177 -5.46 13.01 4.92
CA ASP A 177 -4.33 12.87 4.02
C ASP A 177 -4.59 11.74 3.02
N ILE A 178 -4.54 12.06 1.71
CA ILE A 178 -4.80 11.11 0.64
C ILE A 178 -3.61 11.09 -0.32
N LEU A 179 -3.01 9.92 -0.46
CA LEU A 179 -1.94 9.65 -1.41
C LEU A 179 -2.49 8.79 -2.55
N ALA A 180 -2.45 9.34 -3.76
CA ALA A 180 -2.93 8.66 -4.97
C ALA A 180 -1.82 8.53 -6.02
N PRO A 181 -0.85 7.63 -5.81
CA PRO A 181 0.29 7.45 -6.70
C PRO A 181 -0.12 6.82 -8.03
N ARG A 182 0.64 7.14 -9.09
CA ARG A 182 0.49 6.52 -10.42
C ARG A 182 1.27 5.20 -10.55
N SER A 183 2.18 4.90 -9.62
CA SER A 183 3.01 3.68 -9.64
C SER A 183 3.59 3.38 -8.27
N LEU A 184 4.02 2.13 -8.05
CA LEU A 184 4.74 1.72 -6.84
C LEU A 184 6.05 2.52 -6.66
N ILE A 185 6.71 2.87 -7.77
CA ILE A 185 7.94 3.70 -7.74
C ILE A 185 7.63 5.11 -7.24
N ALA A 186 6.53 5.73 -7.71
CA ALA A 186 6.12 7.05 -7.23
C ALA A 186 5.83 7.04 -5.72
N MET A 187 5.24 5.96 -5.20
CA MET A 187 5.02 5.78 -3.77
C MET A 187 6.34 5.65 -3.00
N ALA A 188 7.28 4.83 -3.49
CA ALA A 188 8.60 4.69 -2.88
C ALA A 188 9.36 6.02 -2.86
N ASN A 189 9.30 6.78 -3.94
CA ASN A 189 9.93 8.09 -4.04
C ASN A 189 9.32 9.10 -3.06
N HIS A 190 7.99 9.06 -2.88
CA HIS A 190 7.30 9.90 -1.90
C HIS A 190 7.81 9.65 -0.49
N PHE A 191 7.82 8.39 -0.05
CA PHE A 191 8.29 8.04 1.30
C PHE A 191 9.79 8.21 1.52
N ARG A 192 10.58 8.28 0.44
CA ARG A 192 12.01 8.64 0.50
C ARG A 192 12.25 10.14 0.44
N GLY A 193 11.21 10.95 0.25
CA GLY A 193 11.31 12.40 0.12
C GLY A 193 11.91 12.90 -1.21
N THR A 194 12.09 12.02 -2.20
CA THR A 194 12.63 12.38 -3.52
C THR A 194 11.56 12.94 -4.46
N GLN A 195 10.29 12.61 -4.21
CA GLN A 195 9.13 13.13 -4.93
C GLN A 195 7.94 13.21 -3.97
N VAL A 196 7.37 14.40 -3.80
CA VAL A 196 6.19 14.58 -2.94
C VAL A 196 4.94 14.48 -3.80
N LEU A 197 4.02 13.59 -3.40
CA LEU A 197 2.70 13.50 -4.02
C LEU A 197 1.81 14.62 -3.49
N SER A 198 1.12 15.31 -4.37
CA SER A 198 0.09 16.29 -4.01
C SER A 198 -1.21 15.57 -3.69
N ARG A 199 -1.96 16.14 -2.74
CA ARG A 199 -3.32 15.67 -2.43
C ARG A 199 -4.22 15.79 -3.66
N PRO A 200 -4.99 14.75 -4.02
CA PRO A 200 -5.96 14.84 -5.10
C PRO A 200 -7.08 15.83 -4.77
N GLN A 201 -7.61 16.49 -5.80
CA GLN A 201 -8.76 17.37 -5.66
C GLN A 201 -10.05 16.57 -5.88
N PRO A 202 -11.13 16.85 -5.12
CA PRO A 202 -12.41 16.22 -5.35
C PRO A 202 -12.90 16.51 -6.76
N ALA A 203 -13.33 15.47 -7.47
CA ALA A 203 -13.94 15.60 -8.79
C ALA A 203 -15.00 14.52 -8.97
N LEU A 204 -16.11 14.90 -9.60
CA LEU A 204 -17.12 13.95 -10.02
C LEU A 204 -16.63 13.27 -11.31
N GLN A 205 -16.58 11.95 -11.29
CA GLN A 205 -16.45 11.19 -12.53
C GLN A 205 -17.83 11.20 -13.21
N VAL A 206 -18.01 12.08 -14.16
CA VAL A 206 -19.20 12.06 -15.01
C VAL A 206 -18.99 10.95 -16.04
N PRO A 207 -19.82 9.88 -16.04
CA PRO A 207 -19.69 8.85 -17.06
C PRO A 207 -19.94 9.50 -18.41
N ASN A 208 -19.02 9.35 -19.37
CA ASN A 208 -19.23 9.75 -20.78
C ASN A 208 -20.19 8.80 -21.51
N ALA A 209 -20.89 7.92 -20.80
CA ALA A 209 -21.84 7.00 -21.35
C ALA A 209 -23.24 7.68 -21.43
N THR A 210 -23.84 7.60 -22.59
CA THR A 210 -25.30 7.83 -22.73
C THR A 210 -25.99 6.88 -21.78
N LEU A 211 -26.55 7.39 -20.69
CA LEU A 211 -27.28 6.56 -19.75
C LEU A 211 -28.47 5.93 -20.48
N PRO A 212 -28.75 4.63 -20.28
CA PRO A 212 -29.92 3.99 -20.83
C PRO A 212 -31.19 4.72 -20.33
N ASP A 213 -32.11 5.02 -21.23
CA ASP A 213 -33.39 5.57 -20.81
C ASP A 213 -34.21 4.49 -20.10
N LEU A 214 -34.74 4.81 -18.93
CA LEU A 214 -35.61 3.90 -18.17
C LEU A 214 -36.85 3.49 -18.98
N ALA A 215 -37.30 4.34 -19.92
CA ALA A 215 -38.38 4.03 -20.86
C ALA A 215 -38.07 2.87 -21.82
N GLU A 216 -36.77 2.55 -22.00
CA GLU A 216 -36.35 1.43 -22.85
C GLU A 216 -36.34 0.07 -22.14
N ILE A 217 -36.59 0.04 -20.82
CA ILE A 217 -36.68 -1.20 -20.05
C ILE A 217 -37.98 -1.91 -20.36
N LYS A 218 -37.87 -3.03 -21.08
CA LYS A 218 -39.03 -3.89 -21.44
C LYS A 218 -39.06 -5.10 -20.53
N GLY A 219 -40.28 -5.59 -20.22
CA GLY A 219 -40.47 -6.87 -19.57
C GLY A 219 -40.59 -6.82 -18.04
N GLN A 220 -40.91 -5.68 -17.45
CA GLN A 220 -41.31 -5.55 -16.02
C GLN A 220 -42.81 -5.33 -15.85
N GLU A 221 -43.63 -5.92 -16.72
CA GLU A 221 -45.08 -5.94 -16.55
C GLU A 221 -45.42 -6.98 -15.48
N THR A 222 -45.99 -6.54 -14.35
CA THR A 222 -46.59 -7.36 -13.29
C THR A 222 -48.02 -7.79 -13.63
#